data_c6fcf74d9ef5590855f408dec1dfd877
#
_entry.id   c6fcf74d9ef5590855f408dec1dfd877
#
_cell.length_a   1.000
_cell.length_b   1.000
_cell.length_c   1.000
_cell.angle_alpha   90.00
_cell.angle_beta   90.00
_cell.angle_gamma   90.00
#
_symmetry.space_group_name_H-M   'P 1'
#
loop_
_entity.id
_entity.type
_entity.pdbx_description
1 polymer ?
#
loop_
_entity_poly.entity_id
_entity_poly.type
_entity_poly.pdbx_seq_one_letter_code
_entity_poly.pdbx_strand_id
1 'polypeptide(L)'
;TGDLVFPPGEWFFKGSLDNEILIEEDINIILLTQGLPDHCHVPSLKKFKKNIDIICPNSAKVILEKLGFTSIKVLKPSEKIKEKGLEIEATAGAPVPQIENGYIVKDEKGKGFYIEPHGYLDENIKSQEIDAVITPIINLDLPMVGSFVKGADVLPKLINTFNPKYVLSSTAGGEAKYTGLLNK
;
A
#
# COMPACT_ATOMS: atom_id res chain seq x y z
N THR A 1 -4.77 4.41 6.00
CA THR A 1 -5.90 5.08 6.58
C THR A 1 -6.55 4.22 7.65
N GLY A 2 -6.18 4.26 8.78
CA GLY A 2 -6.68 3.60 9.97
C GLY A 2 -6.05 4.28 11.15
N ASP A 3 -6.26 3.75 12.32
CA ASP A 3 -5.52 4.23 13.46
C ASP A 3 -4.03 3.97 13.23
N LEU A 4 -3.28 5.05 13.07
CA LEU A 4 -1.86 5.03 12.70
C LEU A 4 -0.95 4.58 13.86
N VAL A 5 -1.48 3.85 14.82
CA VAL A 5 -0.74 3.61 16.06
C VAL A 5 -0.78 2.16 16.46
N PHE A 6 0.41 1.60 16.61
CA PHE A 6 0.62 0.26 17.14
C PHE A 6 0.94 0.32 18.64
N PRO A 7 0.32 -0.50 19.48
CA PRO A 7 0.85 -0.74 20.80
C PRO A 7 2.27 -1.38 20.69
N PRO A 8 3.29 -0.88 21.40
CA PRO A 8 3.30 0.17 22.42
C PRO A 8 3.45 1.59 21.88
N GLY A 9 3.35 1.80 20.56
CA GLY A 9 3.56 3.10 19.91
C GLY A 9 2.61 4.20 20.40
N GLU A 10 1.41 3.86 20.86
CA GLU A 10 0.43 4.79 21.42
C GLU A 10 0.97 5.68 22.56
N TRP A 11 1.98 5.22 23.25
CA TRP A 11 2.61 6.00 24.33
C TRP A 11 3.50 7.11 23.79
N PHE A 12 4.06 6.90 22.60
CA PHE A 12 5.01 7.82 22.02
C PHE A 12 4.36 8.71 20.96
N PHE A 13 3.30 8.21 20.33
CA PHE A 13 2.77 8.81 19.15
C PHE A 13 1.33 8.33 18.91
N LYS A 14 0.40 9.25 18.79
CA LYS A 14 -1.00 8.96 18.48
C LYS A 14 -1.46 9.86 17.34
N GLY A 15 -1.92 9.24 16.25
CA GLY A 15 -2.52 9.95 15.12
C GLY A 15 -4.04 9.97 15.23
N SER A 16 -4.65 11.03 14.77
CA SER A 16 -6.09 11.15 14.59
C SER A 16 -6.41 11.90 13.31
N LEU A 17 -7.54 11.58 12.72
CA LEU A 17 -8.11 12.32 11.60
C LEU A 17 -9.29 13.17 12.11
N ASP A 18 -9.37 14.41 11.65
CA ASP A 18 -10.47 15.32 12.05
C ASP A 18 -11.80 14.91 11.41
N ASN A 19 -11.74 14.26 10.25
CA ASN A 19 -12.93 13.84 9.49
C ASN A 19 -12.93 12.32 9.27
N GLU A 20 -14.07 11.70 9.45
CA GLU A 20 -14.26 10.30 9.05
C GLU A 20 -14.24 10.20 7.53
N ILE A 21 -13.36 9.35 6.99
CA ILE A 21 -13.35 9.07 5.57
C ILE A 21 -14.59 8.24 5.23
N LEU A 22 -15.50 8.85 4.48
CA LEU A 22 -16.64 8.13 3.94
C LEU A 22 -16.16 7.19 2.84
N ILE A 23 -16.56 5.92 2.94
CA ILE A 23 -16.31 4.95 1.87
C ILE A 23 -17.40 5.15 0.83
N GLU A 24 -17.03 5.57 -0.37
CA GLU A 24 -17.95 5.72 -1.49
C GLU A 24 -18.51 4.35 -1.89
N GLU A 25 -19.78 4.33 -2.30
CA GLU A 25 -20.49 3.07 -2.63
C GLU A 25 -19.95 2.40 -3.90
N ASP A 26 -19.24 3.13 -4.75
CA ASP A 26 -18.78 2.68 -6.07
C ASP A 26 -17.40 2.02 -6.09
N ILE A 27 -16.89 1.61 -4.93
CA ILE A 27 -15.62 0.87 -4.89
C ILE A 27 -15.85 -0.55 -5.39
N ASN A 28 -15.11 -0.95 -6.43
CA ASN A 28 -15.25 -2.22 -7.12
C ASN A 28 -14.13 -3.21 -6.81
N ILE A 29 -12.93 -2.71 -6.45
CA ILE A 29 -11.74 -3.53 -6.16
C ILE A 29 -11.00 -2.92 -4.97
N ILE A 30 -10.49 -3.77 -4.11
CA ILE A 30 -9.55 -3.41 -3.04
C ILE A 30 -8.21 -4.05 -3.35
N LEU A 31 -7.14 -3.26 -3.34
CA LEU A 31 -5.77 -3.76 -3.39
C LEU A 31 -5.15 -3.66 -1.99
N LEU A 32 -4.61 -4.76 -1.50
CA LEU A 32 -3.86 -4.80 -0.25
C LEU A 32 -2.42 -5.18 -0.53
N THR A 33 -1.48 -4.46 0.05
CA THR A 33 -0.05 -4.69 -0.16
C THR A 33 0.52 -5.70 0.82
N GLN A 34 -0.01 -5.80 2.03
CA GLN A 34 0.35 -6.84 3.02
C GLN A 34 -0.74 -7.03 4.09
N GLY A 35 -0.53 -8.01 4.99
CA GLY A 35 -1.48 -8.40 6.04
C GLY A 35 -1.32 -7.66 7.38
N LEU A 36 -0.40 -6.71 7.51
CA LEU A 36 -0.25 -5.94 8.75
C LEU A 36 -1.37 -4.93 8.94
N PRO A 37 -1.70 -4.55 10.19
CA PRO A 37 -2.85 -3.70 10.51
C PRO A 37 -2.85 -2.33 9.84
N ASP A 38 -1.69 -1.76 9.54
CA ASP A 38 -1.53 -0.47 8.84
C ASP A 38 -1.80 -0.57 7.33
N HIS A 39 -1.71 -1.77 6.75
CA HIS A 39 -2.04 -2.05 5.34
C HIS A 39 -3.37 -2.79 5.19
N CYS A 40 -3.69 -3.65 6.15
CA CYS A 40 -4.90 -4.48 6.17
C CYS A 40 -5.78 -4.08 7.38
N HIS A 41 -6.24 -2.81 7.38
CA HIS A 41 -6.94 -2.23 8.52
C HIS A 41 -8.34 -2.81 8.69
N VAL A 42 -8.50 -3.68 9.69
CA VAL A 42 -9.73 -4.44 9.95
C VAL A 42 -10.97 -3.55 10.14
N PRO A 43 -10.93 -2.43 10.91
CA PRO A 43 -12.11 -1.55 11.02
C PRO A 43 -12.56 -0.97 9.69
N SER A 44 -11.64 -0.56 8.80
CA SER A 44 -11.98 -0.09 7.46
C SER A 44 -12.56 -1.20 6.61
N LEU A 45 -11.95 -2.40 6.63
CA LEU A 45 -12.41 -3.54 5.85
C LEU A 45 -13.82 -4.02 6.25
N LYS A 46 -14.20 -3.87 7.51
CA LYS A 46 -15.55 -4.20 7.98
C LYS A 46 -16.65 -3.36 7.32
N LYS A 47 -16.33 -2.16 6.84
CA LYS A 47 -17.28 -1.23 6.20
C LYS A 47 -17.62 -1.64 4.75
N PHE A 48 -16.83 -2.52 4.11
CA PHE A 48 -17.06 -2.95 2.74
C PHE A 48 -18.01 -4.13 2.61
N LYS A 49 -18.68 -4.22 1.46
CA LYS A 49 -19.48 -5.39 1.07
C LYS A 49 -18.57 -6.63 0.99
N LYS A 50 -19.05 -7.78 1.49
CA LYS A 50 -18.21 -8.98 1.61
C LYS A 50 -17.95 -9.71 0.29
N ASN A 51 -18.65 -9.33 -0.76
CA ASN A 51 -18.47 -9.83 -2.12
C ASN A 51 -17.63 -8.91 -3.01
N ILE A 52 -17.05 -7.82 -2.46
CA ILE A 52 -16.11 -6.99 -3.22
C ILE A 52 -14.87 -7.78 -3.60
N ASP A 53 -14.34 -7.55 -4.79
CA ASP A 53 -13.10 -8.19 -5.23
C ASP A 53 -11.91 -7.63 -4.47
N ILE A 54 -11.14 -8.50 -3.83
CA ILE A 54 -9.91 -8.13 -3.12
C ILE A 54 -8.73 -8.84 -3.74
N ILE A 55 -7.71 -8.07 -4.12
CA ILE A 55 -6.43 -8.59 -4.61
C ILE A 55 -5.39 -8.31 -3.54
N CYS A 56 -4.67 -9.34 -3.12
CA CYS A 56 -3.77 -9.24 -1.98
C CYS A 56 -2.62 -10.26 -2.03
N PRO A 57 -1.55 -10.08 -1.24
CA PRO A 57 -0.59 -11.13 -0.97
C PRO A 57 -1.17 -12.18 -0.02
N ASN A 58 -0.51 -13.33 0.05
CA ASN A 58 -0.94 -14.42 0.92
C ASN A 58 -1.02 -14.04 2.41
N SER A 59 -0.20 -13.06 2.85
CA SER A 59 -0.20 -12.57 4.24
C SER A 59 -1.53 -11.98 4.69
N ALA A 60 -2.32 -11.40 3.77
CA ALA A 60 -3.63 -10.81 4.08
C ALA A 60 -4.79 -11.81 4.02
N LYS A 61 -4.63 -12.93 3.30
CA LYS A 61 -5.71 -13.87 2.98
C LYS A 61 -6.49 -14.34 4.21
N VAL A 62 -5.80 -14.84 5.21
CA VAL A 62 -6.43 -15.42 6.42
C VAL A 62 -7.26 -14.37 7.18
N ILE A 63 -6.81 -13.13 7.20
CA ILE A 63 -7.54 -12.03 7.84
C ILE A 63 -8.84 -11.76 7.10
N LEU A 64 -8.76 -11.69 5.77
CA LEU A 64 -9.92 -11.44 4.90
C LEU A 64 -10.97 -12.55 5.00
N GLU A 65 -10.53 -13.81 4.99
CA GLU A 65 -11.43 -14.98 5.19
C GLU A 65 -12.16 -14.92 6.53
N LYS A 66 -11.43 -14.57 7.61
CA LYS A 66 -12.03 -14.38 8.96
C LYS A 66 -13.03 -13.22 9.00
N LEU A 67 -12.85 -12.21 8.16
CA LEU A 67 -13.78 -11.07 8.02
C LEU A 67 -14.99 -11.40 7.14
N GLY A 68 -15.04 -12.59 6.54
CA GLY A 68 -16.15 -13.07 5.73
C GLY A 68 -16.13 -12.61 4.27
N PHE A 69 -14.98 -12.14 3.75
CA PHE A 69 -14.87 -11.83 2.33
C PHE A 69 -14.87 -13.10 1.49
N THR A 70 -15.61 -13.06 0.37
CA THR A 70 -15.84 -14.24 -0.49
C THR A 70 -15.10 -14.16 -1.83
N SER A 71 -14.64 -12.98 -2.25
CA SER A 71 -13.90 -12.78 -3.49
C SER A 71 -12.47 -12.32 -3.21
N ILE A 72 -11.59 -13.26 -2.85
CA ILE A 72 -10.20 -13.00 -2.51
C ILE A 72 -9.30 -13.63 -3.57
N LYS A 73 -8.49 -12.82 -4.23
CA LYS A 73 -7.52 -13.21 -5.26
C LYS A 73 -6.12 -12.96 -4.74
N VAL A 74 -5.40 -14.03 -4.46
CA VAL A 74 -4.02 -13.94 -4.00
C VAL A 74 -3.10 -13.90 -5.20
N LEU A 75 -2.25 -12.87 -5.28
CA LEU A 75 -1.19 -12.76 -6.27
C LEU A 75 0.18 -12.87 -5.60
N LYS A 76 1.08 -13.58 -6.26
CA LYS A 76 2.51 -13.58 -5.95
C LYS A 76 3.24 -12.59 -6.87
N PRO A 77 4.42 -12.12 -6.50
CA PRO A 77 5.25 -11.31 -7.39
C PRO A 77 5.37 -11.94 -8.80
N SER A 78 5.27 -11.11 -9.82
CA SER A 78 5.23 -11.44 -11.25
C SER A 78 3.94 -12.08 -11.76
N GLU A 79 2.97 -12.37 -10.91
CA GLU A 79 1.64 -12.81 -11.36
C GLU A 79 0.78 -11.60 -11.78
N LYS A 80 -0.05 -11.84 -12.79
CA LYS A 80 -0.94 -10.84 -13.37
C LYS A 80 -2.38 -11.34 -13.40
N ILE A 81 -3.30 -10.40 -13.26
CA ILE A 81 -4.73 -10.67 -13.42
C ILE A 81 -5.39 -9.53 -14.20
N LYS A 82 -6.41 -9.86 -14.97
CA LYS A 82 -7.31 -8.86 -15.55
C LYS A 82 -8.61 -8.86 -14.79
N GLU A 83 -8.98 -7.72 -14.27
CA GLU A 83 -10.15 -7.55 -13.43
C GLU A 83 -10.79 -6.18 -13.64
N LYS A 84 -12.11 -6.15 -13.91
CA LYS A 84 -12.88 -4.91 -14.10
C LYS A 84 -12.25 -3.91 -15.11
N GLY A 85 -11.68 -4.41 -16.22
CA GLY A 85 -11.02 -3.56 -17.22
C GLY A 85 -9.62 -3.09 -16.83
N LEU A 86 -9.06 -3.59 -15.72
CA LEU A 86 -7.70 -3.31 -15.28
C LEU A 86 -6.81 -4.54 -15.46
N GLU A 87 -5.58 -4.34 -15.88
CA GLU A 87 -4.50 -5.29 -15.76
C GLU A 87 -3.71 -4.96 -14.49
N ILE A 88 -3.62 -5.91 -13.57
CA ILE A 88 -2.97 -5.76 -12.27
C ILE A 88 -1.86 -6.77 -12.18
N GLU A 89 -0.63 -6.29 -12.09
CA GLU A 89 0.58 -7.09 -11.90
C GLU A 89 1.08 -6.90 -10.48
N ALA A 90 1.27 -8.00 -9.73
CA ALA A 90 1.97 -7.96 -8.46
C ALA A 90 3.48 -7.95 -8.69
N THR A 91 4.18 -7.09 -7.98
CA THR A 91 5.65 -7.03 -7.93
C THR A 91 6.13 -7.38 -6.53
N ALA A 92 7.38 -7.75 -6.37
CA ALA A 92 7.94 -7.87 -5.03
C ALA A 92 7.98 -6.49 -4.37
N GLY A 93 7.51 -6.42 -3.13
CA GLY A 93 7.64 -5.27 -2.25
C GLY A 93 8.62 -5.57 -1.12
N ALA A 94 8.59 -4.76 -0.05
CA ALA A 94 9.45 -4.94 1.09
C ALA A 94 9.31 -6.35 1.71
N PRO A 95 10.43 -7.04 2.01
CA PRO A 95 10.37 -8.40 2.56
C PRO A 95 10.11 -8.43 4.08
N VAL A 96 10.24 -7.31 4.75
CA VAL A 96 10.13 -7.17 6.23
C VAL A 96 9.14 -6.06 6.57
N PRO A 97 8.34 -6.22 7.63
CA PRO A 97 8.25 -7.35 8.56
C PRO A 97 7.47 -8.55 8.02
N GLN A 98 6.74 -8.38 6.93
CA GLN A 98 6.06 -9.44 6.17
C GLN A 98 6.31 -9.22 4.68
N ILE A 99 6.24 -10.29 3.89
CA ILE A 99 6.33 -10.20 2.43
C ILE A 99 5.18 -9.33 1.93
N GLU A 100 5.53 -8.27 1.25
CA GLU A 100 4.63 -7.30 0.66
C GLU A 100 4.57 -7.45 -0.86
N ASN A 101 3.46 -7.06 -1.44
CA ASN A 101 3.36 -6.81 -2.87
C ASN A 101 3.40 -5.31 -3.15
N GLY A 102 4.19 -4.90 -4.13
CA GLY A 102 3.87 -3.73 -4.92
C GLY A 102 2.89 -4.11 -6.04
N TYR A 103 2.31 -3.14 -6.70
CA TYR A 103 1.42 -3.36 -7.85
C TYR A 103 1.66 -2.38 -8.97
N ILE A 104 1.66 -2.89 -10.20
CA ILE A 104 1.49 -2.11 -11.41
C ILE A 104 0.04 -2.32 -11.87
N VAL A 105 -0.71 -1.23 -11.99
CA VAL A 105 -2.11 -1.25 -12.42
C VAL A 105 -2.23 -0.44 -13.69
N LYS A 106 -2.82 -1.02 -14.73
CA LYS A 106 -3.05 -0.35 -16.02
C LYS A 106 -4.49 -0.55 -16.50
N ASP A 107 -5.05 0.48 -17.10
CA ASP A 107 -6.31 0.37 -17.83
C ASP A 107 -6.10 -0.19 -19.25
N GLU A 108 -7.18 -0.40 -19.99
CA GLU A 108 -7.15 -0.90 -21.37
C GLU A 108 -6.45 0.06 -22.35
N LYS A 109 -6.28 1.34 -21.97
CA LYS A 109 -5.56 2.35 -22.77
C LYS A 109 -4.07 2.43 -22.40
N GLY A 110 -3.62 1.58 -21.49
CA GLY A 110 -2.25 1.54 -20.99
C GLY A 110 -1.90 2.64 -19.99
N LYS A 111 -2.89 3.44 -19.54
CA LYS A 111 -2.70 4.39 -18.45
C LYS A 111 -2.68 3.65 -17.12
N GLY A 112 -1.77 4.05 -16.23
CA GLY A 112 -1.69 3.33 -14.99
C GLY A 112 -0.76 3.94 -13.96
N PHE A 113 -0.64 3.23 -12.86
CA PHE A 113 0.23 3.61 -11.76
C PHE A 113 0.97 2.41 -11.18
N TYR A 114 2.09 2.71 -10.52
CA TYR A 114 2.81 1.80 -9.64
C TYR A 114 2.58 2.23 -8.20
N ILE A 115 2.38 1.28 -7.30
CA ILE A 115 2.29 1.54 -5.85
C ILE A 115 3.14 0.52 -5.09
N GLU A 116 3.97 1.04 -4.18
CA GLU A 116 4.71 0.27 -3.18
C GLU A 116 4.96 1.16 -1.96
N PRO A 117 4.44 0.78 -0.77
CA PRO A 117 4.34 1.71 0.36
C PRO A 117 5.61 1.86 1.22
N HIS A 118 6.66 1.07 1.03
CA HIS A 118 7.89 1.14 1.83
C HIS A 118 9.12 1.64 1.07
N GLY A 119 8.98 2.01 -0.20
CA GLY A 119 10.10 2.44 -1.03
C GLY A 119 10.99 1.26 -1.42
N TYR A 120 10.39 0.23 -1.98
CA TYR A 120 11.08 -0.91 -2.57
C TYR A 120 10.88 -0.92 -4.08
N LEU A 121 11.90 -1.33 -4.83
CA LEU A 121 11.78 -1.57 -6.27
C LEU A 121 12.21 -3.00 -6.56
N ASP A 122 11.30 -3.80 -7.08
CA ASP A 122 11.61 -5.15 -7.57
C ASP A 122 12.55 -5.07 -8.76
N GLU A 123 13.71 -5.69 -8.66
CA GLU A 123 14.75 -5.69 -9.70
C GLU A 123 14.34 -6.41 -11.00
N ASN A 124 13.27 -7.22 -10.94
CA ASN A 124 12.73 -7.91 -12.10
C ASN A 124 11.81 -7.03 -12.96
N ILE A 125 11.44 -5.85 -12.47
CA ILE A 125 10.59 -4.92 -13.23
C ILE A 125 11.38 -4.36 -14.42
N LYS A 126 10.86 -4.59 -15.62
CA LYS A 126 11.40 -3.97 -16.83
C LYS A 126 10.97 -2.52 -16.92
N SER A 127 11.85 -1.66 -17.42
CA SER A 127 11.54 -0.26 -17.69
C SER A 127 10.31 -0.14 -18.60
N GLN A 128 9.37 0.68 -18.20
CA GLN A 128 8.11 0.92 -18.90
C GLN A 128 7.53 2.26 -18.49
N GLU A 129 6.78 2.91 -19.38
CA GLU A 129 6.09 4.15 -19.05
C GLU A 129 4.82 3.88 -18.25
N ILE A 130 4.60 4.66 -17.20
CA ILE A 130 3.35 4.73 -16.43
C ILE A 130 3.04 6.19 -16.07
N ASP A 131 1.77 6.49 -15.77
CA ASP A 131 1.39 7.88 -15.49
C ASP A 131 1.78 8.32 -14.09
N ALA A 132 1.69 7.44 -13.09
CA ALA A 132 1.96 7.81 -11.70
C ALA A 132 2.73 6.73 -10.93
N VAL A 133 3.53 7.19 -9.96
CA VAL A 133 4.15 6.35 -8.92
C VAL A 133 3.64 6.83 -7.57
N ILE A 134 3.14 5.90 -6.75
CA ILE A 134 2.69 6.12 -5.37
C ILE A 134 3.69 5.41 -4.46
N THR A 135 4.52 6.18 -3.77
CA THR A 135 5.63 5.64 -2.96
C THR A 135 6.02 6.63 -1.85
N PRO A 136 6.70 6.18 -0.79
CA PRO A 136 7.34 7.12 0.12
C PRO A 136 8.36 7.99 -0.61
N ILE A 137 8.50 9.24 -0.17
CA ILE A 137 9.53 10.16 -0.66
C ILE A 137 10.59 10.48 0.40
N ILE A 138 10.48 9.87 1.56
CA ILE A 138 11.40 10.00 2.68
C ILE A 138 11.96 8.63 3.06
N ASN A 139 13.09 8.64 3.78
CA ASN A 139 13.57 7.45 4.49
C ASN A 139 13.09 7.49 5.94
N LEU A 140 12.83 6.32 6.50
CA LEU A 140 12.56 6.13 7.92
C LEU A 140 13.51 5.08 8.46
N ASP A 141 14.44 5.53 9.30
CA ASP A 141 15.41 4.67 9.97
C ASP A 141 14.99 4.47 11.43
N LEU A 142 14.91 3.22 11.83
CA LEU A 142 14.65 2.87 13.22
C LEU A 142 15.96 2.53 13.93
N PRO A 143 16.21 3.09 15.13
CA PRO A 143 17.39 2.76 15.90
C PRO A 143 17.53 1.22 16.08
N MET A 144 18.71 0.68 15.85
CA MET A 144 19.08 -0.74 15.92
C MET A 144 18.38 -1.68 14.93
N VAL A 145 17.36 -1.25 14.21
CA VAL A 145 16.63 -2.06 13.21
C VAL A 145 17.10 -1.73 11.79
N GLY A 146 17.53 -0.49 11.57
CA GLY A 146 17.93 -0.01 10.25
C GLY A 146 16.78 0.64 9.48
N SER A 147 16.97 0.76 8.17
CA SER A 147 16.03 1.46 7.29
C SER A 147 14.77 0.64 7.09
N PHE A 148 13.65 1.18 7.55
CA PHE A 148 12.33 0.59 7.45
C PHE A 148 11.57 1.09 6.21
N VAL A 149 11.75 2.35 5.86
CA VAL A 149 11.25 2.97 4.63
C VAL A 149 12.42 3.59 3.90
N LYS A 150 12.55 3.32 2.60
CA LYS A 150 13.69 3.76 1.76
C LYS A 150 13.23 4.63 0.59
N GLY A 151 12.18 5.40 0.77
CA GLY A 151 11.56 6.16 -0.30
C GLY A 151 12.52 7.12 -0.99
N ALA A 152 13.29 7.91 -0.23
CA ALA A 152 14.24 8.86 -0.80
C ALA A 152 15.35 8.18 -1.61
N ASP A 153 15.84 7.01 -1.16
CA ASP A 153 16.91 6.27 -1.84
C ASP A 153 16.42 5.57 -3.11
N VAL A 154 15.16 5.12 -3.12
CA VAL A 154 14.59 4.33 -4.22
C VAL A 154 13.90 5.20 -5.26
N LEU A 155 13.39 6.38 -4.89
CA LEU A 155 12.66 7.28 -5.77
C LEU A 155 13.39 7.58 -7.10
N PRO A 156 14.71 7.89 -7.13
CA PRO A 156 15.41 8.11 -8.41
C PRO A 156 15.39 6.89 -9.33
N LYS A 157 15.47 5.69 -8.77
CA LYS A 157 15.39 4.43 -9.55
C LYS A 157 13.99 4.22 -10.09
N LEU A 158 12.95 4.49 -9.30
CA LEU A 158 11.56 4.42 -9.74
C LEU A 158 11.27 5.38 -10.89
N ILE A 159 11.77 6.62 -10.80
CA ILE A 159 11.64 7.62 -11.87
C ILE A 159 12.32 7.11 -13.16
N ASN A 160 13.53 6.57 -13.06
CA ASN A 160 14.24 6.05 -14.22
C ASN A 160 13.57 4.80 -14.83
N THR A 161 12.94 3.97 -13.99
CA THR A 161 12.27 2.73 -14.44
C THR A 161 10.95 3.02 -15.11
N PHE A 162 10.17 3.97 -14.60
CA PHE A 162 8.79 4.20 -14.99
C PHE A 162 8.54 5.49 -15.76
N ASN A 163 9.49 6.43 -15.75
CA ASN A 163 9.34 7.78 -16.36
C ASN A 163 7.95 8.40 -16.07
N PRO A 164 7.51 8.46 -14.79
CA PRO A 164 6.15 8.84 -14.46
C PRO A 164 5.91 10.35 -14.64
N LYS A 165 4.67 10.71 -14.97
CA LYS A 165 4.24 12.12 -15.01
C LYS A 165 4.03 12.68 -13.59
N TYR A 166 3.63 11.81 -12.66
CA TYR A 166 3.30 12.18 -11.29
C TYR A 166 3.98 11.25 -10.29
N VAL A 167 4.48 11.84 -9.22
CA VAL A 167 4.93 11.12 -8.02
C VAL A 167 4.04 11.56 -6.87
N LEU A 168 3.34 10.61 -6.26
CA LEU A 168 2.44 10.83 -5.14
C LEU A 168 3.06 10.23 -3.88
N SER A 169 3.25 11.04 -2.84
CA SER A 169 3.79 10.55 -1.58
C SER A 169 2.76 9.72 -0.82
N SER A 170 3.10 8.47 -0.50
CA SER A 170 2.30 7.62 0.38
C SER A 170 2.51 7.90 1.86
N THR A 171 3.55 8.65 2.22
CA THR A 171 3.92 8.98 3.61
C THR A 171 3.54 10.41 4.01
N ALA A 172 2.90 11.17 3.16
CA ALA A 172 2.38 12.48 3.51
C ALA A 172 1.18 12.33 4.45
N GLY A 173 1.30 12.83 5.67
CA GLY A 173 0.29 12.67 6.72
C GLY A 173 -1.02 13.42 6.49
N GLY A 174 -1.11 14.25 5.44
CA GLY A 174 -2.29 15.05 5.12
C GLY A 174 -2.73 15.89 6.32
N GLU A 175 -4.01 15.81 6.66
CA GLU A 175 -4.62 16.51 7.80
C GLU A 175 -4.51 15.71 9.12
N ALA A 176 -3.70 14.66 9.17
CA ALA A 176 -3.53 13.87 10.38
C ALA A 176 -2.85 14.69 11.48
N LYS A 177 -3.45 14.68 12.66
CA LYS A 177 -2.88 15.26 13.87
C LYS A 177 -2.18 14.18 14.66
N TYR A 178 -1.00 14.50 15.14
CA TYR A 178 -0.18 13.60 15.93
C TYR A 178 0.03 14.16 17.33
N THR A 179 -0.07 13.29 18.34
CA THR A 179 0.18 13.62 19.74
C THR A 179 1.07 12.54 20.34
N GLY A 180 1.74 12.82 21.46
CA GLY A 180 2.58 11.88 22.17
C GLY A 180 3.98 12.42 22.43
N LEU A 181 4.83 11.59 23.08
CA LEU A 181 6.15 12.01 23.54
C LEU A 181 7.12 12.38 22.41
N LEU A 182 6.95 11.82 21.22
CA LEU A 182 7.81 12.09 20.08
C LEU A 182 7.33 13.26 19.21
N ASN A 183 6.17 13.82 19.52
CA ASN A 183 5.61 14.94 18.78
C ASN A 183 5.84 16.28 19.50
N LYS A 184 7.09 16.57 19.85
CA LYS A 184 7.51 17.81 20.46
C LYS A 184 8.34 18.64 19.48
#